data_9bdf7b29339e36d8b231376026fb692b
#
_entry.id   9bdf7b29339e36d8b231376026fb692b
#
_cell.length_a   1.000
_cell.length_b   1.000
_cell.length_c   1.000
_cell.angle_alpha   90.00
_cell.angle_beta   90.00
_cell.angle_gamma   90.00
#
_symmetry.space_group_name_H-M   'P 1'
#
loop_
_entity.id
_entity.type
_entity.pdbx_description
1 polymer ?
#
loop_
_entity_poly.entity_id
_entity_poly.type
_entity_poly.pdbx_seq_one_letter_code
_entity_poly.pdbx_strand_id
1 'polypeptide(L)'
;NSLVLMLIMLAVWSFGYAMITVVPSLELKRFWLKFENIGILTVPVLWFFFTLQYTRLDKWLNKYTGALFFILPLISIIFLLSDNWFHYYYASVHPVSANGGPLVIERGPWYRFVLFYPYLLELISMWLLIRRAFQYRNIYRRQMFTLIGAVLIPVLFNIIYQAAPSLIPAFSIHIDLTPISFTLSAALLAFGVVGLRIFDLIPIARHTVMEHIPEMVFVLDAHNRVLDANVVAQKWLGRTAEEIIGRSTTDVFRAWPELVR
;
A
#
# COMPACT_ATOMS: atom_id res chain seq x y z
N ASN A 1 -9.87 -3.84 10.17
CA ASN A 1 -8.45 -3.51 10.02
C ASN A 1 -7.96 -4.03 8.66
N SER A 2 -7.99 -3.15 7.65
CA SER A 2 -7.68 -3.49 6.25
C SER A 2 -6.26 -4.07 6.07
N LEU A 3 -5.28 -3.59 6.85
CA LEU A 3 -3.91 -4.09 6.78
C LEU A 3 -3.82 -5.57 7.19
N VAL A 4 -4.47 -5.96 8.28
CA VAL A 4 -4.44 -7.36 8.76
C VAL A 4 -5.08 -8.27 7.72
N LEU A 5 -6.22 -7.88 7.16
CA LEU A 5 -6.88 -8.64 6.08
C LEU A 5 -5.99 -8.73 4.84
N MET A 6 -5.31 -7.64 4.47
CA MET A 6 -4.37 -7.63 3.35
C MET A 6 -3.22 -8.62 3.57
N LEU A 7 -2.62 -8.63 4.77
CA LEU A 7 -1.54 -9.56 5.09
C LEU A 7 -2.00 -11.02 5.05
N ILE A 8 -3.23 -11.32 5.49
CA ILE A 8 -3.83 -12.64 5.36
C ILE A 8 -4.00 -13.01 3.89
N MET A 9 -4.51 -12.10 3.06
CA MET A 9 -4.69 -12.37 1.63
C MET A 9 -3.37 -12.49 0.86
N LEU A 10 -2.31 -11.76 1.27
CA LEU A 10 -0.95 -11.97 0.76
C LEU A 10 -0.41 -13.36 1.14
N ALA A 11 -0.70 -13.84 2.35
CA ALA A 11 -0.34 -15.20 2.77
C ALA A 11 -1.11 -16.25 1.95
N VAL A 12 -2.41 -16.03 1.69
CA VAL A 12 -3.23 -16.90 0.81
C VAL A 12 -2.61 -16.96 -0.58
N TRP A 13 -2.24 -15.83 -1.17
CA TRP A 13 -1.58 -15.76 -2.48
C TRP A 13 -0.25 -16.53 -2.48
N SER A 14 0.66 -16.20 -1.56
CA SER A 14 1.99 -16.80 -1.50
C SER A 14 1.92 -18.30 -1.23
N PHE A 15 1.02 -18.75 -0.35
CA PHE A 15 0.85 -20.17 -0.03
C PHE A 15 0.24 -20.93 -1.22
N GLY A 16 -0.77 -20.37 -1.88
CA GLY A 16 -1.36 -20.97 -3.10
C GLY A 16 -0.30 -21.16 -4.18
N TYR A 17 0.51 -20.13 -4.44
CA TYR A 17 1.60 -20.21 -5.40
C TYR A 17 2.66 -21.27 -5.03
N ALA A 18 3.07 -21.31 -3.76
CA ALA A 18 4.00 -22.34 -3.29
C ALA A 18 3.46 -23.75 -3.52
N MET A 19 2.17 -23.97 -3.25
CA MET A 19 1.54 -25.26 -3.48
C MET A 19 1.47 -25.66 -4.96
N ILE A 20 1.24 -24.69 -5.88
CA ILE A 20 1.28 -24.93 -7.33
C ILE A 20 2.66 -25.45 -7.76
N THR A 21 3.74 -24.99 -7.15
CA THR A 21 5.10 -25.42 -7.51
C THR A 21 5.44 -26.82 -7.02
N VAL A 22 4.85 -27.25 -5.89
CA VAL A 22 5.18 -28.52 -5.22
C VAL A 22 4.28 -29.69 -5.66
N VAL A 23 2.97 -29.41 -5.87
CA VAL A 23 2.03 -30.51 -6.19
C VAL A 23 2.25 -31.07 -7.59
N PRO A 24 2.22 -32.41 -7.78
CA PRO A 24 2.52 -33.00 -9.07
C PRO A 24 1.30 -33.03 -10.03
N SER A 25 0.09 -33.18 -9.53
CA SER A 25 -1.09 -33.35 -10.39
C SER A 25 -1.64 -32.02 -10.91
N LEU A 26 -2.08 -32.02 -12.18
CA LEU A 26 -2.66 -30.84 -12.81
C LEU A 26 -3.95 -30.39 -12.11
N GLU A 27 -4.77 -31.34 -11.61
CA GLU A 27 -6.00 -31.02 -10.89
C GLU A 27 -5.72 -30.25 -9.60
N LEU A 28 -4.74 -30.71 -8.80
CA LEU A 28 -4.33 -30.01 -7.59
C LEU A 28 -3.70 -28.67 -7.92
N LYS A 29 -2.92 -28.56 -9.00
CA LYS A 29 -2.39 -27.27 -9.46
C LYS A 29 -3.52 -26.29 -9.81
N ARG A 30 -4.55 -26.73 -10.53
CA ARG A 30 -5.73 -25.93 -10.85
C ARG A 30 -6.50 -25.49 -9.59
N PHE A 31 -6.63 -26.39 -8.62
CA PHE A 31 -7.24 -26.03 -7.33
C PHE A 31 -6.46 -24.90 -6.64
N TRP A 32 -5.15 -25.06 -6.50
CA TRP A 32 -4.31 -24.05 -5.85
C TRP A 32 -4.22 -22.75 -6.66
N LEU A 33 -4.28 -22.82 -7.99
CA LEU A 33 -4.37 -21.65 -8.85
C LEU A 33 -5.65 -20.86 -8.59
N LYS A 34 -6.79 -21.52 -8.38
CA LYS A 34 -8.04 -20.85 -7.99
C LYS A 34 -7.95 -20.26 -6.57
N PHE A 35 -7.31 -20.97 -5.66
CA PHE A 35 -7.12 -20.52 -4.29
C PHE A 35 -6.24 -19.26 -4.20
N GLU A 36 -5.10 -19.22 -4.88
CA GLU A 36 -4.22 -18.04 -4.87
C GLU A 36 -4.88 -16.80 -5.47
N ASN A 37 -5.75 -16.98 -6.47
CA ASN A 37 -6.45 -15.88 -7.11
C ASN A 37 -7.41 -15.14 -6.16
N ILE A 38 -7.87 -15.76 -5.09
CA ILE A 38 -8.62 -15.06 -4.03
C ILE A 38 -7.74 -13.96 -3.43
N GLY A 39 -6.47 -14.27 -3.15
CA GLY A 39 -5.50 -13.28 -2.69
C GLY A 39 -5.22 -12.22 -3.75
N ILE A 40 -4.89 -12.63 -4.98
CA ILE A 40 -4.58 -11.74 -6.11
C ILE A 40 -5.67 -10.69 -6.33
N LEU A 41 -6.94 -11.10 -6.32
CA LEU A 41 -8.07 -10.21 -6.59
C LEU A 41 -8.44 -9.31 -5.42
N THR A 42 -8.15 -9.70 -4.18
CA THR A 42 -8.58 -8.97 -2.98
C THR A 42 -7.50 -8.03 -2.44
N VAL A 43 -6.21 -8.35 -2.58
CA VAL A 43 -5.09 -7.56 -2.06
C VAL A 43 -5.11 -6.11 -2.54
N PRO A 44 -5.31 -5.77 -3.82
CA PRO A 44 -5.33 -4.39 -4.28
C PRO A 44 -6.45 -3.54 -3.66
N VAL A 45 -7.62 -4.14 -3.43
CA VAL A 45 -8.75 -3.46 -2.75
C VAL A 45 -8.41 -3.17 -1.30
N LEU A 46 -7.84 -4.15 -0.59
CA LEU A 46 -7.46 -4.01 0.81
C LEU A 46 -6.31 -3.01 1.00
N TRP A 47 -5.35 -2.98 0.06
CA TRP A 47 -4.31 -1.97 0.00
C TRP A 47 -4.89 -0.56 -0.20
N PHE A 48 -5.81 -0.40 -1.14
CA PHE A 48 -6.50 0.88 -1.37
C PHE A 48 -7.24 1.34 -0.10
N PHE A 49 -7.96 0.44 0.59
CA PHE A 49 -8.62 0.76 1.85
C PHE A 49 -7.63 1.14 2.96
N PHE A 50 -6.51 0.42 3.06
CA PHE A 50 -5.45 0.78 3.97
C PHE A 50 -4.91 2.19 3.67
N THR A 51 -4.67 2.50 2.40
CA THR A 51 -4.21 3.81 1.96
C THR A 51 -5.20 4.92 2.31
N LEU A 52 -6.50 4.72 2.10
CA LEU A 52 -7.54 5.67 2.50
C LEU A 52 -7.54 5.90 4.02
N GLN A 53 -7.45 4.83 4.82
CA GLN A 53 -7.38 4.92 6.29
C GLN A 53 -6.11 5.64 6.73
N TYR A 54 -4.97 5.28 6.16
CA TYR A 54 -3.67 5.87 6.51
C TYR A 54 -3.61 7.36 6.15
N THR A 55 -4.19 7.74 5.01
CA THR A 55 -4.25 9.15 4.57
C THR A 55 -5.41 9.94 5.16
N ARG A 56 -6.20 9.33 6.08
CA ARG A 56 -7.39 9.97 6.70
C ARG A 56 -8.45 10.42 5.68
N LEU A 57 -8.59 9.68 4.60
CA LEU A 57 -9.61 9.89 3.54
C LEU A 57 -10.72 8.85 3.60
N ASP A 58 -10.79 8.08 4.67
CA ASP A 58 -11.73 6.98 4.90
C ASP A 58 -13.16 7.42 5.23
N LYS A 59 -13.45 8.73 5.28
CA LYS A 59 -14.81 9.26 5.53
C LYS A 59 -15.86 8.72 4.55
N TRP A 60 -15.44 8.40 3.33
CA TRP A 60 -16.29 7.83 2.27
C TRP A 60 -16.41 6.30 2.35
N LEU A 61 -15.59 5.66 3.19
CA LEU A 61 -15.52 4.21 3.30
C LEU A 61 -16.51 3.71 4.36
N ASN A 62 -17.75 3.54 3.96
CA ASN A 62 -18.77 2.86 4.76
C ASN A 62 -18.98 1.42 4.24
N LYS A 63 -19.82 0.63 4.94
CA LYS A 63 -20.09 -0.77 4.57
C LYS A 63 -20.60 -0.95 3.13
N TYR A 64 -21.33 0.02 2.60
CA TYR A 64 -21.92 -0.05 1.26
C TYR A 64 -20.89 0.36 0.19
N THR A 65 -20.24 1.51 0.36
CA THR A 65 -19.19 1.96 -0.57
C THR A 65 -18.01 1.01 -0.59
N GLY A 66 -17.63 0.45 0.57
CA GLY A 66 -16.61 -0.59 0.66
C GLY A 66 -16.98 -1.84 -0.12
N ALA A 67 -18.23 -2.31 -0.03
CA ALA A 67 -18.69 -3.49 -0.76
C ALA A 67 -18.63 -3.30 -2.30
N LEU A 68 -18.83 -2.07 -2.81
CA LEU A 68 -18.75 -1.79 -4.24
C LEU A 68 -17.39 -2.13 -4.84
N PHE A 69 -16.30 -1.91 -4.09
CA PHE A 69 -14.94 -2.24 -4.54
C PHE A 69 -14.69 -3.75 -4.67
N PHE A 70 -15.49 -4.58 -3.98
CA PHE A 70 -15.40 -6.04 -4.09
C PHE A 70 -16.27 -6.63 -5.20
N ILE A 71 -17.09 -5.85 -5.90
CA ILE A 71 -17.96 -6.37 -6.98
C ILE A 71 -17.14 -7.00 -8.09
N LEU A 72 -16.12 -6.31 -8.62
CA LEU A 72 -15.26 -6.86 -9.67
C LEU A 72 -14.44 -8.08 -9.21
N PRO A 73 -13.78 -8.08 -8.03
CA PRO A 73 -13.21 -9.28 -7.45
C PRO A 73 -14.18 -10.46 -7.34
N LEU A 74 -15.40 -10.23 -6.84
CA LEU A 74 -16.42 -11.29 -6.69
C LEU A 74 -16.86 -11.87 -8.03
N ILE A 75 -17.15 -11.02 -9.02
CA ILE A 75 -17.49 -11.47 -10.38
C ILE A 75 -16.31 -12.27 -10.96
N SER A 76 -15.08 -11.82 -10.73
CA SER A 76 -13.88 -12.51 -11.19
C SER A 76 -13.72 -13.89 -10.55
N ILE A 77 -14.00 -14.01 -9.25
CA ILE A 77 -14.01 -15.30 -8.55
C ILE A 77 -15.09 -16.23 -9.12
N ILE A 78 -16.28 -15.71 -9.44
CA ILE A 78 -17.34 -16.51 -10.06
C ILE A 78 -16.88 -17.05 -11.42
N PHE A 79 -16.30 -16.20 -12.28
CA PHE A 79 -15.78 -16.64 -13.57
C PHE A 79 -14.62 -17.63 -13.40
N LEU A 80 -13.74 -17.41 -12.45
CA LEU A 80 -12.63 -18.32 -12.13
C LEU A 80 -13.13 -19.71 -11.66
N LEU A 81 -14.17 -19.76 -10.84
CA LEU A 81 -14.75 -21.02 -10.37
C LEU A 81 -15.49 -21.75 -11.47
N SER A 82 -16.15 -21.02 -12.38
CA SER A 82 -16.87 -21.56 -13.53
C SER A 82 -16.00 -21.79 -14.77
N ASP A 83 -14.69 -21.58 -14.67
CA ASP A 83 -13.75 -21.60 -15.80
C ASP A 83 -13.65 -22.96 -16.50
N ASN A 84 -13.95 -24.04 -15.78
CA ASN A 84 -14.03 -25.38 -16.36
C ASN A 84 -15.11 -25.51 -17.46
N TRP A 85 -16.09 -24.58 -17.51
CA TRP A 85 -17.19 -24.63 -18.49
C TRP A 85 -17.11 -23.50 -19.50
N PHE A 86 -16.71 -22.29 -19.08
CA PHE A 86 -16.84 -21.10 -19.92
C PHE A 86 -15.53 -20.51 -20.41
N HIS A 87 -14.39 -20.84 -19.80
CA HIS A 87 -13.05 -20.38 -20.17
C HIS A 87 -12.90 -18.84 -20.27
N TYR A 88 -13.72 -18.09 -19.51
CA TYR A 88 -13.69 -16.63 -19.55
C TYR A 88 -12.52 -16.03 -18.79
N TYR A 89 -12.10 -16.68 -17.68
CA TYR A 89 -10.99 -16.20 -16.86
C TYR A 89 -9.66 -16.72 -17.39
N TYR A 90 -9.52 -18.03 -17.54
CA TYR A 90 -8.39 -18.69 -18.20
C TYR A 90 -8.87 -19.43 -19.46
N ALA A 91 -8.25 -19.11 -20.61
CA ALA A 91 -8.58 -19.80 -21.86
C ALA A 91 -8.06 -21.24 -21.86
N SER A 92 -6.84 -21.43 -21.34
CA SER A 92 -6.27 -22.77 -21.11
C SER A 92 -5.28 -22.76 -19.95
N VAL A 93 -5.14 -23.92 -19.27
CA VAL A 93 -4.15 -24.15 -18.21
C VAL A 93 -3.54 -25.52 -18.42
N HIS A 94 -2.25 -25.57 -18.74
CA HIS A 94 -1.52 -26.83 -18.98
C HIS A 94 -0.08 -26.73 -18.47
N PRO A 95 0.58 -27.82 -18.13
CA PRO A 95 1.99 -27.79 -17.74
C PRO A 95 2.90 -27.56 -18.94
N VAL A 96 4.06 -26.97 -18.74
CA VAL A 96 5.09 -26.74 -19.77
C VAL A 96 5.53 -28.08 -20.41
N SER A 97 5.57 -29.16 -19.64
CA SER A 97 6.00 -30.49 -20.09
C SER A 97 4.98 -31.56 -19.70
N ALA A 98 4.87 -32.60 -20.51
CA ALA A 98 4.02 -33.76 -20.22
C ALA A 98 4.34 -34.43 -18.86
N ASN A 99 5.59 -34.30 -18.39
CA ASN A 99 6.05 -34.81 -17.09
C ASN A 99 5.80 -33.86 -15.92
N GLY A 100 5.06 -32.75 -16.14
CA GLY A 100 4.80 -31.70 -15.13
C GLY A 100 5.64 -30.43 -15.36
N GLY A 101 5.90 -29.69 -14.29
CA GLY A 101 6.61 -28.43 -14.34
C GLY A 101 5.71 -27.23 -14.09
N PRO A 102 6.20 -26.01 -14.37
CA PRO A 102 5.42 -24.78 -14.27
C PRO A 102 4.16 -24.83 -15.15
N LEU A 103 3.14 -24.05 -14.77
CA LEU A 103 1.93 -23.92 -15.59
C LEU A 103 2.11 -22.87 -16.67
N VAL A 104 1.68 -23.21 -17.88
CA VAL A 104 1.37 -22.23 -18.93
C VAL A 104 -0.09 -21.85 -18.78
N ILE A 105 -0.35 -20.58 -18.64
CA ILE A 105 -1.69 -20.03 -18.40
C ILE A 105 -2.02 -19.09 -19.54
N GLU A 106 -2.95 -19.47 -20.38
CA GLU A 106 -3.51 -18.59 -21.38
C GLU A 106 -4.68 -17.80 -20.78
N ARG A 107 -4.62 -16.48 -20.92
CA ARG A 107 -5.56 -15.57 -20.28
C ARG A 107 -6.81 -15.40 -21.12
N GLY A 108 -7.97 -15.62 -20.50
CA GLY A 108 -9.28 -15.41 -21.10
C GLY A 108 -9.64 -13.93 -21.26
N PRO A 109 -10.76 -13.62 -21.96
CA PRO A 109 -11.18 -12.25 -22.23
C PRO A 109 -11.50 -11.47 -20.95
N TRP A 110 -12.10 -12.10 -19.94
CA TRP A 110 -12.41 -11.46 -18.66
C TRP A 110 -11.15 -11.10 -17.89
N TYR A 111 -10.15 -11.98 -17.86
CA TYR A 111 -8.87 -11.70 -17.21
C TYR A 111 -8.23 -10.44 -17.78
N ARG A 112 -8.19 -10.29 -19.09
CA ARG A 112 -7.61 -9.11 -19.77
C ARG A 112 -8.35 -7.83 -19.39
N PHE A 113 -9.67 -7.90 -19.28
CA PHE A 113 -10.49 -6.76 -18.86
C PHE A 113 -10.25 -6.39 -17.41
N VAL A 114 -10.31 -7.37 -16.50
CA VAL A 114 -10.21 -7.09 -15.06
C VAL A 114 -8.80 -6.73 -14.61
N LEU A 115 -7.78 -7.04 -15.40
CA LEU A 115 -6.37 -6.73 -15.09
C LEU A 115 -6.13 -5.23 -14.85
N PHE A 116 -6.88 -4.35 -15.49
CA PHE A 116 -6.75 -2.90 -15.30
C PHE A 116 -7.22 -2.43 -13.92
N TYR A 117 -8.13 -3.14 -13.29
CA TYR A 117 -8.73 -2.72 -12.03
C TYR A 117 -7.73 -2.67 -10.85
N PRO A 118 -6.95 -3.73 -10.55
CA PRO A 118 -5.94 -3.68 -9.50
C PRO A 118 -4.90 -2.58 -9.74
N TYR A 119 -4.37 -2.44 -10.96
CA TYR A 119 -3.40 -1.39 -11.26
C TYR A 119 -4.00 0.02 -11.11
N LEU A 120 -5.26 0.22 -11.45
CA LEU A 120 -5.95 1.50 -11.22
C LEU A 120 -6.01 1.83 -9.72
N LEU A 121 -6.40 0.87 -8.87
CA LEU A 121 -6.43 1.05 -7.42
C LEU A 121 -5.04 1.34 -6.84
N GLU A 122 -4.01 0.66 -7.33
CA GLU A 122 -2.62 0.87 -6.92
C GLU A 122 -2.11 2.25 -7.33
N LEU A 123 -2.39 2.70 -8.56
CA LEU A 123 -2.04 4.05 -9.03
C LEU A 123 -2.73 5.14 -8.21
N ILE A 124 -4.02 4.98 -7.91
CA ILE A 124 -4.75 5.92 -7.04
C ILE A 124 -4.14 5.93 -5.64
N SER A 125 -3.85 4.76 -5.06
CA SER A 125 -3.22 4.63 -3.75
C SER A 125 -1.86 5.33 -3.71
N MET A 126 -1.03 5.11 -4.73
CA MET A 126 0.29 5.74 -4.85
C MET A 126 0.17 7.26 -4.98
N TRP A 127 -0.74 7.74 -5.81
CA TRP A 127 -1.00 9.17 -5.96
C TRP A 127 -1.45 9.81 -4.64
N LEU A 128 -2.34 9.15 -3.87
CA LEU A 128 -2.78 9.63 -2.56
C LEU A 128 -1.62 9.72 -1.57
N LEU A 129 -0.75 8.70 -1.51
CA LEU A 129 0.42 8.69 -0.64
C LEU A 129 1.42 9.78 -1.05
N ILE A 130 1.70 9.94 -2.34
CA ILE A 130 2.59 10.99 -2.86
C ILE A 130 2.04 12.37 -2.53
N ARG A 131 0.77 12.63 -2.82
CA ARG A 131 0.11 13.89 -2.49
C ARG A 131 0.24 14.23 -1.00
N ARG A 132 0.03 13.26 -0.11
CA ARG A 132 0.19 13.44 1.34
C ARG A 132 1.64 13.62 1.74
N ALA A 133 2.60 12.92 1.11
CA ALA A 133 4.01 13.06 1.41
C ALA A 133 4.52 14.50 1.20
N PHE A 134 3.97 15.23 0.22
CA PHE A 134 4.32 16.62 -0.02
C PHE A 134 3.62 17.62 0.92
N GLN A 135 2.53 17.21 1.58
CA GLN A 135 1.79 18.04 2.54
C GLN A 135 2.38 17.99 3.96
N TYR A 136 3.13 16.95 4.30
CA TYR A 136 3.64 16.71 5.65
C TYR A 136 5.15 16.87 5.75
N ARG A 137 5.64 17.10 7.00
CA ARG A 137 7.07 17.27 7.33
C ARG A 137 7.87 15.96 7.19
N ASN A 138 9.20 16.12 7.19
CA ASN A 138 10.19 15.10 6.81
C ASN A 138 9.96 13.67 7.33
N ILE A 139 9.47 13.45 8.55
CA ILE A 139 9.30 12.10 9.09
C ILE A 139 8.14 11.36 8.40
N TYR A 140 7.01 12.01 8.22
CA TYR A 140 5.85 11.43 7.53
C TYR A 140 6.13 11.20 6.06
N ARG A 141 6.89 12.08 5.45
CA ARG A 141 7.35 11.93 4.07
C ARG A 141 8.16 10.65 3.89
N ARG A 142 9.09 10.34 4.83
CA ARG A 142 9.85 9.09 4.82
C ARG A 142 8.94 7.87 4.99
N GLN A 143 7.97 7.91 5.90
CA GLN A 143 6.98 6.84 6.09
C GLN A 143 6.20 6.55 4.81
N MET A 144 5.67 7.58 4.14
CA MET A 144 4.90 7.43 2.90
C MET A 144 5.75 6.90 1.74
N PHE A 145 6.97 7.36 1.57
CA PHE A 145 7.88 6.80 0.56
C PHE A 145 8.27 5.35 0.85
N THR A 146 8.38 4.96 2.12
CA THR A 146 8.59 3.55 2.50
C THR A 146 7.39 2.68 2.12
N LEU A 147 6.16 3.15 2.36
CA LEU A 147 4.94 2.45 1.94
C LEU A 147 4.85 2.34 0.40
N ILE A 148 5.15 3.42 -0.31
CA ILE A 148 5.20 3.42 -1.79
C ILE A 148 6.24 2.41 -2.28
N GLY A 149 7.44 2.42 -1.72
CA GLY A 149 8.50 1.48 -2.09
C GLY A 149 8.12 0.03 -1.84
N ALA A 150 7.47 -0.26 -0.70
CA ALA A 150 7.01 -1.61 -0.37
C ALA A 150 6.00 -2.16 -1.39
N VAL A 151 5.17 -1.32 -1.99
CA VAL A 151 4.19 -1.73 -3.00
C VAL A 151 4.77 -1.73 -4.40
N LEU A 152 5.66 -0.79 -4.72
CA LEU A 152 6.30 -0.73 -6.04
C LEU A 152 7.08 -2.01 -6.36
N ILE A 153 7.71 -2.64 -5.37
CA ILE A 153 8.49 -3.86 -5.57
C ILE A 153 7.63 -4.96 -6.21
N PRO A 154 6.54 -5.47 -5.58
CA PRO A 154 5.73 -6.51 -6.18
C PRO A 154 5.01 -6.07 -7.45
N VAL A 155 4.61 -4.80 -7.57
CA VAL A 155 3.98 -4.27 -8.78
C VAL A 155 4.95 -4.33 -9.96
N LEU A 156 6.20 -3.94 -9.79
CA LEU A 156 7.21 -4.03 -10.85
C LEU A 156 7.47 -5.49 -11.26
N PHE A 157 7.62 -6.41 -10.30
CA PHE A 157 7.77 -7.83 -10.61
C PHE A 157 6.56 -8.39 -11.35
N ASN A 158 5.35 -7.99 -10.94
CA ASN A 158 4.13 -8.41 -11.62
C ASN A 158 4.01 -7.83 -13.03
N ILE A 159 4.31 -6.55 -13.26
CA ILE A 159 4.33 -5.95 -14.59
C ILE A 159 5.33 -6.68 -15.50
N ILE A 160 6.53 -6.96 -15.00
CA ILE A 160 7.52 -7.73 -15.75
C ILE A 160 6.97 -9.11 -16.13
N TYR A 161 6.40 -9.83 -15.18
CA TYR A 161 5.79 -11.14 -15.43
C TYR A 161 4.65 -11.07 -16.47
N GLN A 162 3.82 -10.02 -16.43
CA GLN A 162 2.72 -9.83 -17.37
C GLN A 162 3.19 -9.42 -18.77
N ALA A 163 4.23 -8.60 -18.86
CA ALA A 163 4.71 -8.01 -20.13
C ALA A 163 5.78 -8.85 -20.83
N ALA A 164 6.57 -9.63 -20.09
CA ALA A 164 7.69 -10.39 -20.64
C ALA A 164 7.33 -11.30 -21.83
N PRO A 165 6.23 -12.07 -21.81
CA PRO A 165 5.88 -12.91 -22.95
C PRO A 165 5.60 -12.15 -24.25
N SER A 166 5.12 -10.91 -24.16
CA SER A 166 4.82 -10.07 -25.32
C SER A 166 6.00 -9.27 -25.82
N LEU A 167 6.93 -8.88 -24.93
CA LEU A 167 8.09 -8.06 -25.25
C LEU A 167 9.30 -8.89 -25.72
N ILE A 168 9.50 -10.06 -25.13
CA ILE A 168 10.64 -10.93 -25.39
C ILE A 168 10.13 -12.39 -25.45
N PRO A 169 9.60 -12.84 -26.59
CA PRO A 169 9.04 -14.20 -26.72
C PRO A 169 10.03 -15.32 -26.38
N ALA A 170 11.33 -15.09 -26.59
CA ALA A 170 12.39 -16.03 -26.22
C ALA A 170 12.62 -16.12 -24.71
N PHE A 171 12.11 -15.16 -23.93
CA PHE A 171 12.27 -15.08 -22.48
C PHE A 171 10.94 -15.41 -21.78
N SER A 172 10.42 -16.63 -22.05
CA SER A 172 9.19 -17.11 -21.42
C SER A 172 9.45 -17.40 -19.94
N ILE A 173 9.29 -16.38 -19.09
CA ILE A 173 9.32 -16.56 -17.64
C ILE A 173 8.00 -17.23 -17.24
N HIS A 174 8.03 -18.55 -17.05
CA HIS A 174 6.87 -19.33 -16.58
C HIS A 174 6.74 -19.32 -15.04
N ILE A 175 7.62 -18.55 -14.35
CA ILE A 175 7.65 -18.45 -12.90
C ILE A 175 7.26 -17.03 -12.53
N ASP A 176 6.16 -16.88 -11.77
CA ASP A 176 5.77 -15.59 -11.20
C ASP A 176 6.64 -15.27 -9.98
N LEU A 177 7.48 -14.26 -10.10
CA LEU A 177 8.35 -13.80 -9.01
C LEU A 177 7.64 -12.83 -8.05
N THR A 178 6.38 -12.46 -8.32
CA THR A 178 5.62 -11.53 -7.47
C THR A 178 5.50 -12.03 -6.03
N PRO A 179 5.16 -13.31 -5.74
CA PRO A 179 5.09 -13.80 -4.37
C PRO A 179 6.44 -13.77 -3.63
N ILE A 180 7.54 -14.00 -4.35
CA ILE A 180 8.89 -13.92 -3.77
C ILE A 180 9.24 -12.48 -3.42
N SER A 181 8.82 -11.52 -4.23
CA SER A 181 9.05 -10.09 -4.00
C SER A 181 8.35 -9.56 -2.74
N PHE A 182 7.30 -10.24 -2.24
CA PHE A 182 6.65 -9.89 -0.97
C PHE A 182 7.61 -9.97 0.23
N THR A 183 8.65 -10.81 0.16
CA THR A 183 9.67 -10.86 1.22
C THR A 183 10.43 -9.53 1.34
N LEU A 184 10.80 -8.94 0.20
CA LEU A 184 11.45 -7.62 0.17
C LEU A 184 10.51 -6.52 0.64
N SER A 185 9.25 -6.57 0.22
CA SER A 185 8.21 -5.64 0.67
C SER A 185 7.96 -5.75 2.16
N ALA A 186 7.89 -6.97 2.69
CA ALA A 186 7.71 -7.21 4.12
C ALA A 186 8.90 -6.68 4.94
N ALA A 187 10.14 -6.88 4.48
CA ALA A 187 11.32 -6.32 5.12
C ALA A 187 11.29 -4.78 5.15
N LEU A 188 10.88 -4.15 4.03
CA LEU A 188 10.76 -2.70 3.94
C LEU A 188 9.62 -2.17 4.84
N LEU A 189 8.49 -2.88 4.90
CA LEU A 189 7.39 -2.55 5.82
C LEU A 189 7.81 -2.73 7.28
N ALA A 190 8.52 -3.81 7.63
CA ALA A 190 9.05 -4.02 8.99
C ALA A 190 10.00 -2.89 9.39
N PHE A 191 10.90 -2.48 8.50
CA PHE A 191 11.73 -1.29 8.72
C PHE A 191 10.88 -0.04 8.94
N GLY A 192 9.84 0.17 8.14
CA GLY A 192 8.91 1.28 8.31
C GLY A 192 8.19 1.28 9.66
N VAL A 193 7.75 0.10 10.11
CA VAL A 193 7.05 -0.06 11.40
C VAL A 193 8.00 0.19 12.58
N VAL A 194 9.17 -0.46 12.58
CA VAL A 194 10.12 -0.41 13.70
C VAL A 194 10.97 0.86 13.65
N GLY A 195 11.56 1.17 12.51
CA GLY A 195 12.50 2.29 12.35
C GLY A 195 11.81 3.64 12.20
N LEU A 196 10.74 3.72 11.42
CA LEU A 196 10.01 4.96 11.15
C LEU A 196 8.72 5.11 11.96
N ARG A 197 8.34 4.10 12.74
CA ARG A 197 7.14 4.11 13.60
C ARG A 197 5.87 4.51 12.84
N ILE A 198 5.64 3.87 11.69
CA ILE A 198 4.53 4.20 10.76
C ILE A 198 3.16 4.20 11.45
N PHE A 199 2.97 3.39 12.49
CA PHE A 199 1.70 3.28 13.22
C PHE A 199 1.64 4.12 14.50
N ASP A 200 2.68 4.89 14.85
CA ASP A 200 2.63 5.80 15.98
C ASP A 200 1.69 6.98 15.67
N LEU A 201 0.49 6.92 16.23
CA LEU A 201 -0.53 7.96 16.08
C LEU A 201 -0.25 9.22 16.93
N ILE A 202 0.68 9.11 17.89
CA ILE A 202 1.02 10.16 18.85
C ILE A 202 1.38 11.49 18.17
N PRO A 203 2.21 11.52 17.11
CA PRO A 203 2.53 12.78 16.45
C PRO A 203 1.32 13.44 15.75
N ILE A 204 0.40 12.64 15.17
CA ILE A 204 -0.78 13.15 14.46
C ILE A 204 -1.80 13.73 15.45
N ALA A 205 -2.06 12.99 16.54
CA ALA A 205 -2.95 13.45 17.60
C ALA A 205 -2.42 14.74 18.25
N ARG A 206 -1.11 14.81 18.51
CA ARG A 206 -0.44 15.98 19.07
C ARG A 206 -0.58 17.21 18.15
N HIS A 207 -0.32 17.06 16.87
CA HIS A 207 -0.47 18.18 15.91
C HIS A 207 -1.92 18.65 15.80
N THR A 208 -2.88 17.70 15.68
CA THR A 208 -4.31 18.03 15.62
C THR A 208 -4.79 18.74 16.89
N VAL A 209 -4.36 18.28 18.06
CA VAL A 209 -4.72 18.93 19.34
C VAL A 209 -4.12 20.33 19.41
N MET A 210 -2.83 20.48 19.08
CA MET A 210 -2.15 21.78 19.10
C MET A 210 -2.84 22.81 18.19
N GLU A 211 -3.23 22.38 16.98
CA GLU A 211 -3.87 23.31 16.01
C GLU A 211 -5.28 23.75 16.41
N HIS A 212 -5.98 22.98 17.26
CA HIS A 212 -7.32 23.30 17.74
C HIS A 212 -7.34 24.00 19.10
N ILE A 213 -6.18 24.19 19.74
CA ILE A 213 -6.08 24.98 20.97
C ILE A 213 -6.16 26.46 20.59
N PRO A 214 -7.11 27.23 21.16
CA PRO A 214 -7.27 28.65 20.84
C PRO A 214 -6.19 29.55 21.44
N GLU A 215 -5.37 29.04 22.36
CA GLU A 215 -4.22 29.72 22.94
C GLU A 215 -2.95 29.46 22.12
N MET A 216 -1.96 30.31 22.31
CA MET A 216 -0.62 30.14 21.76
C MET A 216 0.07 28.92 22.39
N VAL A 217 0.49 27.98 21.58
CA VAL A 217 1.22 26.81 22.04
C VAL A 217 2.56 26.72 21.34
N PHE A 218 3.63 26.65 22.14
CA PHE A 218 4.99 26.39 21.70
C PHE A 218 5.49 25.09 22.33
N VAL A 219 6.20 24.29 21.58
CA VAL A 219 6.92 23.11 22.08
C VAL A 219 8.41 23.40 22.01
N LEU A 220 9.09 23.22 23.14
CA LEU A 220 10.52 23.51 23.26
C LEU A 220 11.31 22.20 23.47
N ASP A 221 12.57 22.22 23.05
CA ASP A 221 13.55 21.21 23.45
C ASP A 221 14.19 21.54 24.82
N ALA A 222 15.06 20.63 25.28
CA ALA A 222 15.79 20.82 26.53
C ALA A 222 16.79 22.02 26.50
N HIS A 223 17.02 22.60 25.34
CA HIS A 223 17.92 23.75 25.13
C HIS A 223 17.12 25.05 24.83
N ASN A 224 15.83 25.08 25.16
CA ASN A 224 14.93 26.19 24.90
C ASN A 224 14.84 26.61 23.42
N ARG A 225 14.96 25.66 22.49
CA ARG A 225 14.71 25.90 21.07
C ARG A 225 13.30 25.46 20.72
N VAL A 226 12.63 26.24 19.88
CA VAL A 226 11.28 25.93 19.44
C VAL A 226 11.29 24.73 18.50
N LEU A 227 10.63 23.65 18.92
CA LEU A 227 10.42 22.44 18.11
C LEU A 227 9.13 22.50 17.30
N ASP A 228 8.09 23.16 17.83
CA ASP A 228 6.79 23.29 17.17
C ASP A 228 6.03 24.51 17.71
N ALA A 229 5.12 25.07 16.87
CA ALA A 229 4.26 26.19 17.22
C ALA A 229 2.94 26.10 16.47
N ASN A 230 1.79 26.24 17.17
CA ASN A 230 0.48 26.18 16.54
C ASN A 230 0.18 27.43 15.69
N VAL A 231 -0.89 27.36 14.88
CA VAL A 231 -1.28 28.47 13.97
C VAL A 231 -1.57 29.77 14.74
N VAL A 232 -2.09 29.67 15.96
CA VAL A 232 -2.36 30.87 16.81
C VAL A 232 -1.05 31.55 17.20
N ALA A 233 -0.04 30.77 17.59
CA ALA A 233 1.29 31.31 17.94
C ALA A 233 1.98 31.93 16.71
N GLN A 234 1.87 31.30 15.54
CA GLN A 234 2.43 31.82 14.28
C GLN A 234 1.77 33.17 13.89
N LYS A 235 0.44 33.24 13.96
CA LYS A 235 -0.32 34.46 13.67
C LYS A 235 0.03 35.57 14.64
N TRP A 236 0.16 35.26 15.92
CA TRP A 236 0.50 36.28 16.95
C TRP A 236 1.91 36.84 16.77
N LEU A 237 2.89 35.96 16.41
CA LEU A 237 4.26 36.40 16.12
C LEU A 237 4.40 37.11 14.76
N GLY A 238 3.41 36.95 13.86
CA GLY A 238 3.52 37.40 12.46
C GLY A 238 4.61 36.66 11.67
N ARG A 239 4.96 35.43 12.06
CA ARG A 239 6.04 34.61 11.47
C ARG A 239 5.53 33.21 11.13
N THR A 240 6.10 32.64 10.07
CA THR A 240 5.78 31.27 9.68
C THR A 240 6.47 30.25 10.58
N ALA A 241 5.97 29.01 10.59
CA ALA A 241 6.60 27.91 11.34
C ALA A 241 8.08 27.72 10.95
N GLU A 242 8.42 27.90 9.67
CA GLU A 242 9.79 27.75 9.14
C GLU A 242 10.75 28.81 9.70
N GLU A 243 10.24 30.00 10.02
CA GLU A 243 11.01 31.08 10.60
C GLU A 243 11.18 30.97 12.12
N ILE A 244 10.32 30.17 12.78
CA ILE A 244 10.29 30.02 14.24
C ILE A 244 11.02 28.76 14.69
N ILE A 245 10.83 27.65 14.00
CA ILE A 245 11.33 26.34 14.41
C ILE A 245 12.85 26.27 14.32
N GLY A 246 13.47 25.69 15.37
CA GLY A 246 14.92 25.57 15.53
C GLY A 246 15.58 26.79 16.12
N ARG A 247 14.85 27.92 16.28
CA ARG A 247 15.39 29.15 16.92
C ARG A 247 15.25 29.05 18.44
N SER A 248 16.12 29.74 19.13
CA SER A 248 16.03 29.93 20.59
C SER A 248 14.79 30.76 20.96
N THR A 249 14.17 30.47 22.11
CA THR A 249 13.08 31.27 22.66
C THR A 249 13.48 32.75 22.82
N THR A 250 14.74 33.03 23.17
CA THR A 250 15.27 34.39 23.27
C THR A 250 15.25 35.16 21.94
N ASP A 251 15.46 34.46 20.82
CA ASP A 251 15.39 35.08 19.48
C ASP A 251 13.96 35.23 19.00
N VAL A 252 13.10 34.27 19.31
CA VAL A 252 11.69 34.28 18.92
C VAL A 252 10.92 35.35 19.67
N PHE A 253 11.16 35.49 20.97
CA PHE A 253 10.48 36.44 21.86
C PHE A 253 11.32 37.70 22.14
N ARG A 254 12.21 38.07 21.24
CA ARG A 254 13.09 39.23 21.41
C ARG A 254 12.34 40.53 21.69
N ALA A 255 11.11 40.68 21.19
CA ALA A 255 10.23 41.84 21.43
C ALA A 255 9.49 41.76 22.78
N TRP A 256 9.49 40.58 23.45
CA TRP A 256 8.80 40.33 24.72
C TRP A 256 9.69 39.54 25.67
N PRO A 257 10.76 40.13 26.20
CA PRO A 257 11.75 39.41 27.02
C PRO A 257 11.18 38.85 28.34
N GLU A 258 10.06 39.41 28.80
CA GLU A 258 9.32 38.90 29.97
C GLU A 258 8.70 37.53 29.79
N LEU A 259 8.51 37.05 28.56
CA LEU A 259 7.97 35.72 28.26
C LEU A 259 9.03 34.60 28.30
N VAL A 260 10.29 34.92 28.47
CA VAL A 260 11.44 33.98 28.43
C VAL A 260 12.06 33.81 29.82
N ARG A 261 11.53 34.47 30.87
CA ARG A 261 12.01 34.37 32.25
C ARG A 261 11.44 33.18 33.00
#